data_9b03269cb5e66ed5069b98fc80cb1299
#
_entry.id   9b03269cb5e66ed5069b98fc80cb1299
#
_cell.length_a   1.000
_cell.length_b   1.000
_cell.length_c   1.000
_cell.angle_alpha   90.00
_cell.angle_beta   90.00
_cell.angle_gamma   90.00
#
_symmetry.space_group_name_H-M   'P 1'
#
loop_
_entity.id
_entity.type
_entity.pdbx_description
1 polymer ?
#
loop_
_entity_poly.entity_id
_entity_poly.type
_entity_poly.pdbx_seq_one_letter_code
_entity_poly.pdbx_strand_id
1 'polypeptide(L)'
;MAWIRTVAYENATGDLRKLYDRIKGPDNNVDNIMMLHSLRPHSMVAHMSIYKHVLHHSNNTVPKWFLEVLGVWVSTLNSCGYCVDHHFGGLKRLLGDNSKADAIKAGIDKRDIVSLPLTNKEKLAIRYAEVLTRTPEKTTKTLIDDMRSAGFSD
;
A
#
# COMPACT_ATOMS: atom_id res chain seq x y z
N MET A 1 1.09 14.98 10.25
CA MET A 1 2.01 16.13 10.05
C MET A 1 3.42 15.60 9.90
N ALA A 2 4.19 16.06 8.91
CA ALA A 2 5.59 15.65 8.77
C ALA A 2 6.48 16.39 9.80
N TRP A 3 7.50 15.72 10.31
CA TRP A 3 8.46 16.33 11.24
C TRP A 3 9.61 17.06 10.52
N ILE A 4 9.74 16.81 9.21
CA ILE A 4 10.69 17.52 8.36
C ILE A 4 9.98 18.61 7.56
N ARG A 5 10.74 19.60 7.10
CA ARG A 5 10.23 20.63 6.20
C ARG A 5 9.76 20.01 4.89
N THR A 6 8.59 20.42 4.44
CA THR A 6 8.04 20.09 3.12
C THR A 6 7.68 21.38 2.38
N VAL A 7 7.56 21.31 1.06
CA VAL A 7 7.10 22.41 0.23
C VAL A 7 5.68 22.08 -0.22
N ALA A 8 4.71 22.92 0.17
CA ALA A 8 3.33 22.76 -0.26
C ALA A 8 3.17 23.07 -1.76
N TYR A 9 2.08 22.57 -2.35
CA TYR A 9 1.81 22.76 -3.77
C TYR A 9 1.84 24.23 -4.21
N GLU A 10 1.27 25.12 -3.41
CA GLU A 10 1.17 26.57 -3.68
C GLU A 10 2.55 27.25 -3.75
N ASN A 11 3.50 26.71 -2.99
CA ASN A 11 4.86 27.24 -2.87
C ASN A 11 5.88 26.51 -3.78
N ALA A 12 5.43 25.50 -4.50
CA ALA A 12 6.30 24.72 -5.38
C ALA A 12 6.60 25.49 -6.66
N THR A 13 7.86 25.49 -7.08
CA THR A 13 8.35 26.13 -8.31
C THR A 13 9.20 25.16 -9.13
N GLY A 14 9.51 25.52 -10.37
CA GLY A 14 10.42 24.78 -11.23
C GLY A 14 10.00 23.29 -11.42
N ASP A 15 10.95 22.39 -11.28
CA ASP A 15 10.70 20.95 -11.51
C ASP A 15 9.83 20.32 -10.45
N LEU A 16 9.87 20.81 -9.20
CA LEU A 16 8.97 20.34 -8.16
C LEU A 16 7.51 20.63 -8.54
N ARG A 17 7.23 21.82 -9.03
CA ARG A 17 5.88 22.21 -9.48
C ARG A 17 5.39 21.32 -10.62
N LYS A 18 6.24 21.08 -11.63
CA LYS A 18 5.92 20.18 -12.74
C LYS A 18 5.62 18.74 -12.28
N LEU A 19 6.35 18.26 -11.26
CA LEU A 19 6.09 16.93 -10.69
C LEU A 19 4.76 16.89 -9.94
N TYR A 20 4.48 17.88 -9.12
CA TYR A 20 3.21 17.99 -8.42
C TYR A 20 2.01 18.08 -9.38
N ASP A 21 2.12 18.82 -10.47
CA ASP A 21 1.08 18.92 -11.48
C ASP A 21 0.72 17.58 -12.14
N ARG A 22 1.67 16.62 -12.17
CA ARG A 22 1.44 15.27 -12.72
C ARG A 22 0.79 14.30 -11.73
N ILE A 23 0.86 14.57 -10.42
CA ILE A 23 0.46 13.62 -9.37
C ILE A 23 -0.65 14.14 -8.45
N LYS A 24 -0.95 15.44 -8.52
CA LYS A 24 -1.99 16.06 -7.69
C LYS A 24 -3.38 15.52 -8.00
N GLY A 25 -4.22 15.48 -6.99
CA GLY A 25 -5.65 15.22 -7.13
C GLY A 25 -6.42 16.41 -7.72
N PRO A 26 -7.75 16.24 -7.91
CA PRO A 26 -8.61 17.25 -8.56
C PRO A 26 -8.58 18.62 -7.88
N ASP A 27 -8.46 18.65 -6.56
CA ASP A 27 -8.46 19.88 -5.75
C ASP A 27 -7.04 20.43 -5.52
N ASN A 28 -6.10 20.13 -6.40
CA ASN A 28 -4.67 20.43 -6.26
C ASN A 28 -4.02 19.83 -5.01
N ASN A 29 -4.66 18.87 -4.37
CA ASN A 29 -4.10 18.18 -3.22
C ASN A 29 -2.95 17.25 -3.66
N VAL A 30 -1.84 17.34 -2.96
CA VAL A 30 -0.70 16.43 -3.10
C VAL A 30 -0.63 15.59 -1.84
N ASP A 31 -0.59 14.28 -2.00
CA ASP A 31 -0.52 13.35 -0.86
C ASP A 31 0.71 13.63 0.02
N ASN A 32 0.54 13.53 1.33
CA ASN A 32 1.60 13.79 2.31
C ASN A 32 2.86 12.99 2.02
N ILE A 33 2.72 11.72 1.60
CA ILE A 33 3.86 10.88 1.23
C ILE A 33 4.65 11.46 0.06
N MET A 34 3.99 12.10 -0.90
CA MET A 34 4.65 12.78 -2.02
C MET A 34 5.30 14.08 -1.56
N MET A 35 4.65 14.84 -0.68
CA MET A 35 5.24 16.08 -0.12
C MET A 35 6.52 15.82 0.67
N LEU A 36 6.70 14.65 1.29
CA LEU A 36 7.95 14.27 1.96
C LEU A 36 9.16 14.25 1.02
N HIS A 37 8.94 14.07 -0.28
CA HIS A 37 9.99 14.10 -1.30
C HIS A 37 10.28 15.52 -1.83
N SER A 38 9.57 16.55 -1.37
CA SER A 38 9.61 17.90 -1.96
C SER A 38 11.01 18.52 -1.99
N LEU A 39 11.85 18.23 -1.00
CA LEU A 39 13.24 18.71 -0.93
C LEU A 39 14.21 17.87 -1.79
N ARG A 40 13.76 16.78 -2.36
CA ARG A 40 14.52 15.85 -3.22
C ARG A 40 13.61 15.34 -4.34
N PRO A 41 13.18 16.20 -5.30
CA PRO A 41 12.16 15.84 -6.30
C PRO A 41 12.47 14.58 -7.11
N HIS A 42 13.75 14.28 -7.37
CA HIS A 42 14.16 13.06 -8.06
C HIS A 42 13.75 11.77 -7.30
N SER A 43 13.73 11.80 -5.96
CA SER A 43 13.27 10.65 -5.17
C SER A 43 11.75 10.45 -5.28
N MET A 44 10.98 11.51 -5.52
CA MET A 44 9.54 11.42 -5.81
C MET A 44 9.30 10.65 -7.12
N VAL A 45 10.11 10.90 -8.16
CA VAL A 45 10.02 10.17 -9.44
C VAL A 45 10.24 8.68 -9.24
N ALA A 46 11.29 8.31 -8.50
CA ALA A 46 11.60 6.91 -8.20
C ALA A 46 10.47 6.24 -7.37
N HIS A 47 9.98 6.92 -6.33
CA HIS A 47 8.85 6.43 -5.53
C HIS A 47 7.63 6.15 -6.39
N MET A 48 7.21 7.12 -7.21
CA MET A 48 6.05 6.97 -8.08
C MET A 48 6.22 5.86 -9.12
N SER A 49 7.44 5.66 -9.61
CA SER A 49 7.73 4.56 -10.53
C SER A 49 7.51 3.21 -9.85
N ILE A 50 8.11 2.98 -8.68
CA ILE A 50 7.91 1.74 -7.91
C ILE A 50 6.43 1.54 -7.56
N TYR A 51 5.77 2.55 -7.01
CA TYR A 51 4.36 2.50 -6.63
C TYR A 51 3.47 2.06 -7.80
N LYS A 52 3.62 2.69 -8.97
CA LYS A 52 2.82 2.38 -10.15
C LYS A 52 3.07 0.96 -10.67
N HIS A 53 4.32 0.51 -10.67
CA HIS A 53 4.66 -0.83 -11.18
C HIS A 53 4.24 -1.93 -10.20
N VAL A 54 4.36 -1.71 -8.90
CA VAL A 54 4.00 -2.72 -7.90
C VAL A 54 2.48 -2.82 -7.71
N LEU A 55 1.77 -1.69 -7.58
CA LEU A 55 0.34 -1.71 -7.24
C LEU A 55 -0.60 -1.55 -8.43
N HIS A 56 -0.19 -0.88 -9.48
CA HIS A 56 -1.12 -0.44 -10.53
C HIS A 56 -0.80 -0.94 -11.94
N HIS A 57 0.29 -1.68 -12.12
CA HIS A 57 0.66 -2.17 -13.46
C HIS A 57 -0.40 -3.13 -14.02
N SER A 58 -0.66 -3.05 -15.33
CA SER A 58 -1.68 -3.87 -16.01
C SER A 58 -1.34 -5.36 -16.03
N ASN A 59 -0.06 -5.72 -15.94
CA ASN A 59 0.41 -7.10 -15.94
C ASN A 59 0.34 -7.77 -14.55
N ASN A 60 -0.05 -7.04 -13.50
CA ASN A 60 -0.23 -7.64 -12.18
C ASN A 60 -1.40 -8.63 -12.22
N THR A 61 -1.13 -9.88 -11.87
CA THR A 61 -2.13 -10.95 -11.81
C THR A 61 -2.88 -10.99 -10.47
N VAL A 62 -2.33 -10.35 -9.44
CA VAL A 62 -2.99 -10.20 -8.14
C VAL A 62 -4.03 -9.09 -8.24
N PRO A 63 -5.29 -9.33 -7.79
CA PRO A 63 -6.34 -8.32 -7.84
C PRO A 63 -5.93 -7.03 -7.10
N LYS A 64 -6.16 -5.87 -7.72
CA LYS A 64 -5.75 -4.58 -7.14
C LYS A 64 -6.37 -4.32 -5.76
N TRP A 65 -7.63 -4.72 -5.55
CA TRP A 65 -8.26 -4.58 -4.25
C TRP A 65 -7.53 -5.39 -3.16
N PHE A 66 -6.96 -6.56 -3.53
CA PHE A 66 -6.23 -7.38 -2.57
C PHE A 66 -4.83 -6.80 -2.28
N LEU A 67 -4.20 -6.14 -3.25
CA LEU A 67 -2.97 -5.36 -2.98
C LEU A 67 -3.22 -4.25 -1.96
N GLU A 68 -4.40 -3.62 -1.98
CA GLU A 68 -4.79 -2.65 -0.95
C GLU A 68 -5.02 -3.33 0.42
N VAL A 69 -5.57 -4.55 0.47
CA VAL A 69 -5.65 -5.32 1.73
C VAL A 69 -4.27 -5.54 2.32
N LEU A 70 -3.28 -5.93 1.50
CA LEU A 70 -1.89 -6.07 1.95
C LEU A 70 -1.34 -4.73 2.43
N GLY A 71 -1.66 -3.63 1.74
CA GLY A 71 -1.30 -2.28 2.17
C GLY A 71 -1.88 -1.92 3.54
N VAL A 72 -3.17 -2.19 3.78
CA VAL A 72 -3.81 -1.98 5.09
C VAL A 72 -3.13 -2.84 6.18
N TRP A 73 -2.86 -4.12 5.88
CA TRP A 73 -2.22 -5.03 6.83
C TRP A 73 -0.82 -4.55 7.24
N VAL A 74 0.05 -4.31 6.27
CA VAL A 74 1.43 -3.84 6.52
C VAL A 74 1.43 -2.50 7.25
N SER A 75 0.53 -1.58 6.87
CA SER A 75 0.39 -0.28 7.53
C SER A 75 -0.06 -0.40 8.98
N THR A 76 -0.95 -1.36 9.29
CA THR A 76 -1.39 -1.67 10.65
C THR A 76 -0.25 -2.25 11.49
N LEU A 77 0.55 -3.15 10.90
CA LEU A 77 1.74 -3.71 11.57
C LEU A 77 2.76 -2.64 11.93
N ASN A 78 2.92 -1.64 11.05
CA ASN A 78 3.84 -0.51 11.22
C ASN A 78 3.24 0.64 12.06
N SER A 79 2.00 0.51 12.55
CA SER A 79 1.29 1.55 13.32
C SER A 79 1.18 2.90 12.57
N CYS A 80 1.08 2.87 11.23
CA CYS A 80 0.94 4.04 10.38
C CYS A 80 -0.53 4.33 10.08
N GLY A 81 -1.22 5.10 10.93
CA GLY A 81 -2.63 5.44 10.72
C GLY A 81 -2.92 6.09 9.37
N TYR A 82 -2.12 7.07 8.96
CA TYR A 82 -2.23 7.69 7.63
C TYR A 82 -2.20 6.67 6.49
N CYS A 83 -1.27 5.70 6.56
CA CYS A 83 -1.14 4.69 5.52
C CYS A 83 -2.34 3.73 5.52
N VAL A 84 -2.83 3.36 6.72
CA VAL A 84 -4.05 2.54 6.88
C VAL A 84 -5.23 3.21 6.21
N ASP A 85 -5.48 4.48 6.50
CA ASP A 85 -6.63 5.22 5.95
C ASP A 85 -6.54 5.34 4.42
N HIS A 86 -5.35 5.61 3.90
CA HIS A 86 -5.10 5.73 2.46
C HIS A 86 -5.40 4.41 1.72
N HIS A 87 -4.81 3.30 2.17
CA HIS A 87 -5.03 1.98 1.58
C HIS A 87 -6.46 1.48 1.80
N PHE A 88 -7.08 1.77 2.94
CA PHE A 88 -8.46 1.39 3.17
C PHE A 88 -9.45 2.13 2.26
N GLY A 89 -9.21 3.42 1.99
CA GLY A 89 -9.95 4.16 0.97
C GLY A 89 -9.80 3.55 -0.42
N GLY A 90 -8.59 3.12 -0.77
CA GLY A 90 -8.29 2.37 -2.00
C GLY A 90 -9.05 1.05 -2.08
N LEU A 91 -9.03 0.28 -0.98
CA LEU A 91 -9.75 -0.99 -0.86
C LEU A 91 -11.24 -0.82 -1.10
N LYS A 92 -11.91 0.11 -0.42
CA LYS A 92 -13.34 0.38 -0.60
C LYS A 92 -13.68 0.68 -2.06
N ARG A 93 -12.92 1.56 -2.68
CA ARG A 93 -13.12 1.97 -4.08
C ARG A 93 -12.94 0.82 -5.07
N LEU A 94 -11.91 -0.02 -4.89
CA LEU A 94 -11.56 -1.08 -5.84
C LEU A 94 -12.38 -2.34 -5.63
N LEU A 95 -12.78 -2.65 -4.39
CA LEU A 95 -13.62 -3.81 -4.07
C LEU A 95 -15.07 -3.58 -4.47
N GLY A 96 -15.57 -2.33 -4.35
CA GLY A 96 -16.97 -1.98 -4.66
C GLY A 96 -18.01 -2.58 -3.69
N ASP A 97 -17.55 -3.17 -2.59
CA ASP A 97 -18.35 -3.77 -1.53
C ASP A 97 -17.88 -3.25 -0.17
N ASN A 98 -18.58 -2.23 0.32
CA ASN A 98 -18.23 -1.58 1.59
C ASN A 98 -18.38 -2.53 2.78
N SER A 99 -19.40 -3.39 2.79
CA SER A 99 -19.63 -4.33 3.89
C SER A 99 -18.48 -5.32 4.02
N LYS A 100 -18.02 -5.88 2.90
CA LYS A 100 -16.86 -6.77 2.87
C LYS A 100 -15.57 -6.02 3.23
N ALA A 101 -15.38 -4.80 2.74
CA ALA A 101 -14.21 -3.98 3.09
C ALA A 101 -14.15 -3.68 4.59
N ASP A 102 -15.28 -3.31 5.20
CA ASP A 102 -15.38 -3.03 6.64
C ASP A 102 -15.14 -4.31 7.48
N ALA A 103 -15.63 -5.47 7.03
CA ALA A 103 -15.36 -6.75 7.68
C ALA A 103 -13.89 -7.14 7.62
N ILE A 104 -13.22 -6.92 6.47
CA ILE A 104 -11.76 -7.11 6.34
C ILE A 104 -11.03 -6.19 7.30
N LYS A 105 -11.38 -4.90 7.32
CA LYS A 105 -10.75 -3.91 8.22
C LYS A 105 -10.90 -4.29 9.69
N ALA A 106 -12.08 -4.70 10.11
CA ALA A 106 -12.35 -5.12 11.48
C ALA A 106 -11.52 -6.34 11.90
N GLY A 107 -11.31 -7.31 11.01
CA GLY A 107 -10.43 -8.45 11.25
C GLY A 107 -8.95 -8.06 11.33
N ILE A 108 -8.52 -7.15 10.45
CA ILE A 108 -7.15 -6.59 10.46
C ILE A 108 -6.88 -5.85 11.78
N ASP A 109 -7.80 -5.04 12.26
CA ASP A 109 -7.66 -4.30 13.51
C ASP A 109 -7.49 -5.23 14.73
N LYS A 110 -8.15 -6.38 14.69
CA LYS A 110 -8.00 -7.44 15.70
C LYS A 110 -6.75 -8.29 15.49
N ARG A 111 -6.04 -8.11 14.38
CA ARG A 111 -4.93 -8.97 13.93
C ARG A 111 -5.31 -10.45 13.84
N ASP A 112 -6.54 -10.72 13.48
CA ASP A 112 -7.08 -12.08 13.36
C ASP A 112 -7.20 -12.46 11.87
N ILE A 113 -6.10 -12.96 11.30
CA ILE A 113 -6.02 -13.40 9.90
C ILE A 113 -7.03 -14.53 9.63
N VAL A 114 -7.29 -15.39 10.63
CA VAL A 114 -8.14 -16.58 10.44
C VAL A 114 -9.58 -16.16 10.16
N SER A 115 -10.09 -15.15 10.86
CA SER A 115 -11.48 -14.67 10.72
C SER A 115 -11.70 -13.79 9.50
N LEU A 116 -10.65 -13.35 8.79
CA LEU A 116 -10.82 -12.49 7.61
C LEU A 116 -11.70 -13.19 6.55
N PRO A 117 -12.64 -12.47 5.92
CA PRO A 117 -13.49 -12.99 4.83
C PRO A 117 -12.69 -13.08 3.51
N LEU A 118 -11.60 -13.82 3.54
CA LEU A 118 -10.63 -14.02 2.47
C LEU A 118 -10.39 -15.52 2.24
N THR A 119 -9.94 -15.86 1.05
CA THR A 119 -9.55 -17.23 0.70
C THR A 119 -8.28 -17.66 1.45
N ASN A 120 -8.03 -18.96 1.54
CA ASN A 120 -6.79 -19.49 2.14
C ASN A 120 -5.53 -18.98 1.42
N LYS A 121 -5.59 -18.83 0.10
CA LYS A 121 -4.52 -18.23 -0.72
C LYS A 121 -4.22 -16.80 -0.25
N GLU A 122 -5.24 -15.96 -0.11
CA GLU A 122 -5.10 -14.57 0.32
C GLU A 122 -4.61 -14.47 1.77
N LYS A 123 -5.10 -15.33 2.67
CA LYS A 123 -4.61 -15.40 4.05
C LYS A 123 -3.14 -15.78 4.14
N LEU A 124 -2.69 -16.70 3.27
CA LEU A 124 -1.27 -17.06 3.19
C LEU A 124 -0.41 -15.88 2.75
N ALA A 125 -0.86 -15.10 1.76
CA ALA A 125 -0.15 -13.89 1.34
C ALA A 125 -0.07 -12.83 2.45
N ILE A 126 -1.12 -12.68 3.27
CA ILE A 126 -1.09 -11.79 4.45
C ILE A 126 -0.04 -12.26 5.46
N ARG A 127 0.05 -13.57 5.72
CA ARG A 127 1.10 -14.13 6.61
C ARG A 127 2.49 -13.90 6.05
N TYR A 128 2.66 -14.09 4.74
CA TYR A 128 3.93 -13.79 4.08
C TYR A 128 4.32 -12.31 4.22
N ALA A 129 3.37 -11.39 3.97
CA ALA A 129 3.58 -9.96 4.16
C ALA A 129 3.93 -9.60 5.62
N GLU A 130 3.35 -10.29 6.60
CA GLU A 130 3.70 -10.11 8.02
C GLU A 130 5.15 -10.52 8.31
N VAL A 131 5.58 -11.67 7.82
CA VAL A 131 6.97 -12.14 7.99
C VAL A 131 7.94 -11.13 7.38
N LEU A 132 7.69 -10.70 6.14
CA LEU A 132 8.55 -9.70 5.48
C LEU A 132 8.59 -8.36 6.21
N THR A 133 7.50 -7.97 6.87
CA THR A 133 7.41 -6.68 7.58
C THR A 133 8.09 -6.73 8.94
N ARG A 134 7.92 -7.83 9.70
CA ARG A 134 8.31 -7.91 11.10
C ARG A 134 9.62 -8.65 11.33
N THR A 135 9.87 -9.68 10.56
CA THR A 135 10.98 -10.62 10.76
C THR A 135 11.47 -11.17 9.42
N PRO A 136 11.93 -10.29 8.49
CA PRO A 136 12.29 -10.72 7.13
C PRO A 136 13.38 -11.79 7.12
N GLU A 137 14.24 -11.83 8.13
CA GLU A 137 15.27 -12.85 8.33
C GLU A 137 14.69 -14.26 8.60
N LYS A 138 13.39 -14.35 8.94
CA LYS A 138 12.69 -15.64 9.13
C LYS A 138 11.98 -16.14 7.87
N THR A 139 12.20 -15.49 6.73
CA THR A 139 11.71 -15.99 5.44
C THR A 139 12.41 -17.31 5.11
N THR A 140 11.63 -18.37 4.91
CA THR A 140 12.14 -19.71 4.62
C THR A 140 11.77 -20.16 3.22
N LYS A 141 12.55 -21.09 2.68
CA LYS A 141 12.20 -21.75 1.41
C LYS A 141 10.80 -22.40 1.46
N THR A 142 10.45 -22.99 2.58
CA THR A 142 9.12 -23.61 2.77
C THR A 142 8.01 -22.59 2.59
N LEU A 143 8.12 -21.38 3.17
CA LEU A 143 7.12 -20.34 3.01
C LEU A 143 6.96 -19.91 1.54
N ILE A 144 8.06 -19.84 0.79
CA ILE A 144 8.02 -19.55 -0.64
C ILE A 144 7.37 -20.71 -1.43
N ASP A 145 7.70 -21.94 -1.11
CA ASP A 145 7.10 -23.12 -1.75
C ASP A 145 5.59 -23.21 -1.45
N ASP A 146 5.16 -22.85 -0.24
CA ASP A 146 3.73 -22.75 0.11
C ASP A 146 3.02 -21.67 -0.74
N MET A 147 3.65 -20.51 -0.93
CA MET A 147 3.12 -19.45 -1.81
C MET A 147 2.96 -19.95 -3.25
N ARG A 148 3.97 -20.64 -3.80
CA ARG A 148 3.90 -21.24 -5.14
C ARG A 148 2.79 -22.28 -5.23
N SER A 149 2.69 -23.16 -4.22
CA SER A 149 1.65 -24.21 -4.14
C SER A 149 0.25 -23.61 -4.06
N ALA A 150 0.11 -22.44 -3.47
CA ALA A 150 -1.15 -21.67 -3.46
C ALA A 150 -1.43 -20.94 -4.80
N GLY A 151 -0.54 -21.05 -5.79
CA GLY A 151 -0.69 -20.50 -7.13
C GLY A 151 -0.26 -19.03 -7.27
N PHE A 152 0.70 -18.59 -6.47
CA PHE A 152 1.45 -17.35 -6.75
C PHE A 152 2.65 -17.67 -7.65
N SER A 153 2.96 -16.77 -8.57
CA SER A 153 4.21 -16.81 -9.36
C SER A 153 5.36 -16.17 -8.58
N ASP A 154 6.56 -16.43 -9.02
CA ASP A 154 7.77 -15.74 -8.52
C ASP A 154 7.76 -14.25 -8.88
#